data_05fd3c7f68b515799defc52616274383
#
_entry.id   05fd3c7f68b515799defc52616274383
#
_cell.length_a   1.000
_cell.length_b   1.000
_cell.length_c   1.000
_cell.angle_alpha   90.00
_cell.angle_beta   90.00
_cell.angle_gamma   90.00
#
_symmetry.space_group_name_H-M   'P 1'
#
loop_
_entity.id
_entity.type
_entity.pdbx_description
1 polymer ?
#
loop_
_entity_poly.entity_id
_entity_poly.type
_entity_poly.pdbx_seq_one_letter_code
_entity_poly.pdbx_strand_id
1 'polypeptide(L)'
;AALASRSNFYGWVLRGEALYQALQRFGVPIARDEQALARSCCFESFPHGITVALSPEIEVKAALKLEQRSALLERFGLALDGLSSIDWIDAAVCALAAQRIAKGAAAAIYGEPEGGLLVLPGRTRHTAVSTE
;
A
#
# COMPACT_ATOMS: atom_id res chain seq x y z
N ALA A 1 -2.50 -26.60 -5.81
CA ALA A 1 -2.67 -27.39 -7.04
C ALA A 1 -3.97 -27.11 -7.82
N ALA A 2 -4.82 -26.17 -7.35
CA ALA A 2 -6.15 -25.93 -7.96
C ALA A 2 -6.20 -24.74 -8.94
N LEU A 3 -5.11 -24.06 -9.21
CA LEU A 3 -5.09 -22.83 -10.00
C LEU A 3 -4.56 -22.99 -11.43
N ALA A 4 -4.50 -24.19 -11.96
CA ALA A 4 -4.29 -24.42 -13.38
C ALA A 4 -5.59 -24.18 -14.19
N SER A 5 -6.29 -23.09 -13.91
CA SER A 5 -7.39 -22.63 -14.74
C SER A 5 -6.81 -22.05 -16.04
N ARG A 6 -7.31 -22.52 -17.18
CA ARG A 6 -6.97 -22.08 -18.53
C ARG A 6 -7.34 -20.60 -18.82
N SER A 7 -7.86 -19.84 -17.84
CA SER A 7 -8.18 -18.43 -18.00
C SER A 7 -6.99 -17.59 -17.53
N ASN A 8 -6.59 -16.63 -18.33
CA ASN A 8 -5.59 -15.59 -17.99
C ASN A 8 -6.03 -14.67 -16.82
N PHE A 9 -7.21 -14.90 -16.27
CA PHE A 9 -7.81 -14.08 -15.22
C PHE A 9 -6.97 -14.04 -13.95
N TYR A 10 -6.32 -15.14 -13.56
CA TYR A 10 -5.46 -15.22 -12.36
C TYR A 10 -3.97 -15.01 -12.66
N GLY A 11 -3.60 -14.69 -13.90
CA GLY A 11 -2.19 -14.56 -14.27
C GLY A 11 -1.45 -13.47 -13.48
N TRP A 12 -2.14 -12.41 -13.10
CA TRP A 12 -1.58 -11.35 -12.27
C TRP A 12 -1.31 -11.80 -10.82
N VAL A 13 -2.18 -12.67 -10.26
CA VAL A 13 -1.99 -13.24 -8.91
C VAL A 13 -0.72 -14.10 -8.88
N LEU A 14 -0.56 -14.98 -9.88
CA LEU A 14 0.62 -15.83 -10.00
C LEU A 14 1.92 -15.04 -10.18
N ARG A 15 1.86 -13.91 -10.90
CA ARG A 15 3.02 -12.99 -11.02
C ARG A 15 3.32 -12.32 -9.68
N GLY A 16 2.31 -11.93 -8.92
CA GLY A 16 2.47 -11.40 -7.56
C GLY A 16 3.16 -12.40 -6.64
N GLU A 17 2.70 -13.65 -6.64
CA GLU A 17 3.32 -14.73 -5.88
C GLU A 17 4.80 -14.92 -6.26
N ALA A 18 5.10 -14.98 -7.56
CA ALA A 18 6.47 -15.12 -8.06
C ALA A 18 7.36 -13.94 -7.65
N LEU A 19 6.81 -12.71 -7.61
CA LEU A 19 7.51 -11.52 -7.14
C LEU A 19 7.85 -11.64 -5.64
N TYR A 20 6.89 -12.01 -4.80
CA TYR A 20 7.13 -12.21 -3.37
C TYR A 20 8.19 -13.28 -3.10
N GLN A 21 8.14 -14.40 -3.85
CA GLN A 21 9.16 -15.45 -3.75
C GLN A 21 10.55 -14.95 -4.16
N ALA A 22 10.63 -14.08 -5.19
CA ALA A 22 11.88 -13.46 -5.60
C ALA A 22 12.42 -12.52 -4.52
N LEU A 23 11.57 -11.62 -3.96
CA LEU A 23 11.94 -10.71 -2.89
C LEU A 23 12.46 -11.45 -1.66
N GLN A 24 11.83 -12.55 -1.28
CA GLN A 24 12.26 -13.37 -0.16
C GLN A 24 13.67 -13.96 -0.39
N ARG A 25 13.98 -14.39 -1.61
CA ARG A 25 15.34 -14.87 -1.98
C ARG A 25 16.39 -13.77 -1.90
N PHE A 26 15.99 -12.50 -2.09
CA PHE A 26 16.88 -11.34 -1.93
C PHE A 26 16.93 -10.80 -0.48
N GLY A 27 16.39 -11.53 0.50
CA GLY A 27 16.44 -11.14 1.90
C GLY A 27 15.38 -10.11 2.31
N VAL A 28 14.32 -9.96 1.50
CA VAL A 28 13.15 -9.12 1.82
C VAL A 28 11.95 -10.04 2.08
N PRO A 29 11.78 -10.56 3.32
CA PRO A 29 10.71 -11.48 3.63
C PRO A 29 9.35 -10.80 3.64
N ILE A 30 8.29 -11.57 3.45
CA ILE A 30 6.91 -11.11 3.65
C ILE A 30 6.67 -10.89 5.15
N ALA A 31 6.14 -9.73 5.51
CA ALA A 31 5.73 -9.44 6.89
C ALA A 31 4.61 -10.40 7.33
N ARG A 32 4.78 -10.99 8.51
CA ARG A 32 3.81 -11.93 9.09
C ARG A 32 3.25 -11.44 10.42
N ASP A 33 3.79 -10.35 10.94
CA ASP A 33 3.35 -9.69 12.16
C ASP A 33 3.70 -8.19 12.11
N GLU A 34 3.20 -7.44 13.07
CA GLU A 34 3.46 -6.00 13.18
C GLU A 34 4.94 -5.70 13.42
N GLN A 35 5.65 -6.55 14.15
CA GLN A 35 7.06 -6.34 14.47
C GLN A 35 7.95 -6.46 13.24
N ALA A 36 7.53 -7.24 12.23
CA ALA A 36 8.22 -7.36 10.96
C ALA A 36 8.27 -6.02 10.20
N LEU A 37 7.28 -5.13 10.39
CA LEU A 37 7.22 -3.81 9.72
C LEU A 37 8.34 -2.86 10.17
N ALA A 38 8.98 -3.13 11.30
CA ALA A 38 10.16 -2.39 11.77
C ALA A 38 11.48 -2.80 11.08
N ARG A 39 11.44 -3.80 10.20
CA ARG A 39 12.60 -4.36 9.51
C ARG A 39 12.41 -4.27 8.00
N SER A 40 13.47 -4.64 7.26
CA SER A 40 13.35 -4.82 5.81
C SER A 40 12.39 -5.97 5.50
N CYS A 41 11.21 -5.65 4.99
CA CYS A 41 10.16 -6.61 4.66
C CYS A 41 9.32 -6.10 3.48
N CYS A 42 8.50 -6.98 2.91
CA CYS A 42 7.42 -6.60 2.00
C CYS A 42 6.07 -7.01 2.58
N PHE A 43 5.02 -6.32 2.18
CA PHE A 43 3.64 -6.57 2.60
C PHE A 43 2.69 -6.22 1.47
N GLU A 44 1.48 -6.75 1.53
CA GLU A 44 0.42 -6.38 0.62
C GLU A 44 -0.22 -5.06 1.05
N SER A 45 -0.56 -4.23 0.08
CA SER A 45 -1.31 -3.00 0.28
C SER A 45 -2.12 -2.68 -0.97
N PHE A 46 -3.04 -1.70 -0.89
CA PHE A 46 -3.79 -1.31 -2.08
C PHE A 46 -4.09 0.20 -2.10
N PRO A 47 -3.96 0.84 -3.28
CA PRO A 47 -3.99 2.29 -3.42
C PRO A 47 -5.27 2.95 -2.94
N HIS A 48 -6.44 2.32 -3.16
CA HIS A 48 -7.71 2.88 -2.69
C HIS A 48 -7.76 2.99 -1.16
N GLY A 49 -7.39 1.92 -0.45
CA GLY A 49 -7.34 1.93 1.01
C GLY A 49 -6.32 2.91 1.57
N ILE A 50 -5.16 3.04 0.92
CA ILE A 50 -4.15 4.03 1.28
C ILE A 50 -4.71 5.44 1.12
N THR A 51 -5.40 5.71 0.01
CA THR A 51 -6.02 7.04 -0.25
C THR A 51 -7.07 7.35 0.81
N VAL A 52 -7.94 6.40 1.17
CA VAL A 52 -8.93 6.56 2.24
C VAL A 52 -8.25 6.86 3.59
N ALA A 53 -7.19 6.13 3.91
CA ALA A 53 -6.49 6.29 5.18
C ALA A 53 -5.78 7.66 5.31
N LEU A 54 -5.19 8.13 4.21
CA LEU A 54 -4.40 9.36 4.18
C LEU A 54 -5.20 10.61 3.78
N SER A 55 -6.45 10.46 3.31
CA SER A 55 -7.33 11.57 2.93
C SER A 55 -8.69 11.45 3.63
N PRO A 56 -8.75 11.47 4.97
CA PRO A 56 -9.99 11.29 5.73
C PRO A 56 -11.00 12.42 5.52
N GLU A 57 -10.56 13.54 4.95
CA GLU A 57 -11.35 14.74 4.70
C GLU A 57 -12.21 14.67 3.43
N ILE A 58 -11.97 13.69 2.57
CA ILE A 58 -12.70 13.54 1.30
C ILE A 58 -13.37 12.16 1.19
N GLU A 59 -14.43 12.12 0.37
CA GLU A 59 -15.00 10.84 -0.06
C GLU A 59 -14.15 10.28 -1.22
N VAL A 60 -13.48 9.15 -1.02
CA VAL A 60 -12.66 8.51 -2.04
C VAL A 60 -13.54 7.69 -2.99
N LYS A 61 -13.49 8.02 -4.28
CA LYS A 61 -14.31 7.41 -5.33
C LYS A 61 -13.45 6.70 -6.38
N ALA A 62 -13.82 5.48 -6.74
CA ALA A 62 -13.12 4.72 -7.78
C ALA A 62 -13.08 5.43 -9.14
N ALA A 63 -14.16 6.16 -9.47
CA ALA A 63 -14.24 6.95 -10.72
C ALA A 63 -13.24 8.13 -10.76
N LEU A 64 -12.84 8.65 -9.59
CA LEU A 64 -11.91 9.78 -9.45
C LEU A 64 -10.50 9.33 -9.03
N LYS A 65 -10.18 8.05 -9.15
CA LYS A 65 -8.94 7.48 -8.62
C LYS A 65 -7.67 8.18 -9.10
N LEU A 66 -7.59 8.56 -10.36
CA LEU A 66 -6.42 9.24 -10.92
C LEU A 66 -6.24 10.61 -10.25
N GLU A 67 -7.28 11.43 -10.25
CA GLU A 67 -7.27 12.76 -9.66
C GLU A 67 -6.96 12.73 -8.16
N GLN A 68 -7.68 11.92 -7.40
CA GLN A 68 -7.54 11.86 -5.95
C GLN A 68 -6.18 11.29 -5.49
N ARG A 69 -5.63 10.30 -6.20
CA ARG A 69 -4.31 9.75 -5.90
C ARG A 69 -3.18 10.70 -6.30
N SER A 70 -3.33 11.39 -7.43
CA SER A 70 -2.39 12.44 -7.83
C SER A 70 -2.35 13.57 -6.81
N ALA A 71 -3.50 14.10 -6.40
CA ALA A 71 -3.60 15.14 -5.38
C ALA A 71 -3.01 14.67 -4.03
N LEU A 72 -3.20 13.39 -3.67
CA LEU A 72 -2.57 12.81 -2.49
C LEU A 72 -1.04 12.87 -2.58
N LEU A 73 -0.45 12.42 -3.69
CA LEU A 73 1.00 12.42 -3.89
C LEU A 73 1.57 13.84 -3.84
N GLU A 74 0.95 14.80 -4.54
CA GLU A 74 1.35 16.22 -4.53
C GLU A 74 1.29 16.81 -3.12
N ARG A 75 0.26 16.51 -2.33
CA ARG A 75 0.14 16.95 -0.93
C ARG A 75 1.28 16.44 -0.06
N PHE A 76 1.85 15.29 -0.38
CA PHE A 76 3.03 14.74 0.28
C PHE A 76 4.35 15.18 -0.37
N GLY A 77 4.32 16.15 -1.29
CA GLY A 77 5.49 16.74 -1.91
C GLY A 77 6.15 15.88 -3.00
N LEU A 78 5.42 14.91 -3.56
CA LEU A 78 5.93 14.12 -4.67
C LEU A 78 5.59 14.81 -5.99
N ALA A 79 6.60 14.95 -6.87
CA ALA A 79 6.40 15.38 -8.24
C ALA A 79 5.76 14.25 -9.05
N LEU A 80 4.82 14.61 -9.94
CA LEU A 80 4.13 13.63 -10.79
C LEU A 80 4.79 13.47 -12.17
N ASP A 81 5.85 14.23 -12.44
CA ASP A 81 6.58 14.18 -13.70
C ASP A 81 7.07 12.75 -13.97
N GLY A 82 6.72 12.22 -15.13
CA GLY A 82 7.05 10.85 -15.51
C GLY A 82 6.08 9.77 -15.02
N LEU A 83 5.09 10.10 -14.17
CA LEU A 83 4.03 9.16 -13.79
C LEU A 83 2.90 9.18 -14.81
N SER A 84 3.10 8.51 -15.94
CA SER A 84 2.27 8.62 -17.13
C SER A 84 1.01 7.74 -17.14
N SER A 85 0.83 6.86 -16.17
CA SER A 85 -0.33 5.97 -16.10
C SER A 85 -0.84 5.80 -14.68
N ILE A 86 -2.09 5.31 -14.56
CA ILE A 86 -2.67 5.00 -13.25
C ILE A 86 -1.85 3.95 -12.49
N ASP A 87 -1.23 3.00 -13.17
CA ASP A 87 -0.43 1.96 -12.53
C ASP A 87 0.84 2.55 -11.89
N TRP A 88 1.45 3.56 -12.53
CA TRP A 88 2.59 4.28 -11.95
C TRP A 88 2.18 5.13 -10.74
N ILE A 89 1.02 5.79 -10.83
CA ILE A 89 0.44 6.54 -9.70
C ILE A 89 0.13 5.58 -8.54
N ASP A 90 -0.45 4.43 -8.82
CA ASP A 90 -0.76 3.40 -7.82
C ASP A 90 0.51 2.86 -7.13
N ALA A 91 1.55 2.59 -7.91
CA ALA A 91 2.85 2.19 -7.38
C ALA A 91 3.46 3.27 -6.48
N ALA A 92 3.38 4.55 -6.87
CA ALA A 92 3.85 5.67 -6.06
C ALA A 92 3.06 5.83 -4.76
N VAL A 93 1.73 5.63 -4.78
CA VAL A 93 0.89 5.63 -3.57
C VAL A 93 1.28 4.50 -2.62
N CYS A 94 1.56 3.30 -3.14
CA CYS A 94 2.06 2.19 -2.32
C CYS A 94 3.44 2.48 -1.74
N ALA A 95 4.35 3.08 -2.52
CA ALA A 95 5.67 3.48 -2.04
C ALA A 95 5.59 4.56 -0.95
N LEU A 96 4.68 5.54 -1.08
CA LEU A 96 4.40 6.53 -0.04
C LEU A 96 3.95 5.87 1.27
N ALA A 97 3.03 4.90 1.19
CA ALA A 97 2.56 4.17 2.37
C ALA A 97 3.69 3.41 3.06
N ALA A 98 4.51 2.69 2.30
CA ALA A 98 5.66 1.96 2.81
C ALA A 98 6.68 2.92 3.49
N GLN A 99 6.98 4.05 2.85
CA GLN A 99 7.87 5.07 3.42
C GLN A 99 7.34 5.62 4.75
N ARG A 100 6.04 5.90 4.84
CA ARG A 100 5.44 6.43 6.07
C ARG A 100 5.52 5.42 7.21
N ILE A 101 5.21 4.16 6.94
CA ILE A 101 5.31 3.07 7.92
C ILE A 101 6.77 2.90 8.35
N ALA A 102 7.72 2.89 7.43
CA ALA A 102 9.15 2.80 7.74
C ALA A 102 9.65 3.98 8.58
N LYS A 103 9.01 5.15 8.49
CA LYS A 103 9.29 6.33 9.33
C LYS A 103 8.51 6.34 10.65
N GLY A 104 7.87 5.24 11.02
CA GLY A 104 7.17 5.08 12.29
C GLY A 104 5.72 5.59 12.31
N ALA A 105 5.10 5.83 11.14
CA ALA A 105 3.67 6.07 11.11
C ALA A 105 2.92 4.82 11.56
N ALA A 106 1.81 5.02 12.29
CA ALA A 106 0.96 3.90 12.68
C ALA A 106 0.49 3.12 11.45
N ALA A 107 0.38 1.81 11.58
CA ALA A 107 -0.14 0.90 10.57
C ALA A 107 -1.46 0.30 11.04
N ALA A 108 -2.40 0.15 10.10
CA ALA A 108 -3.58 -0.69 10.27
C ALA A 108 -3.31 -2.01 9.54
N ILE A 109 -3.39 -3.11 10.25
CA ILE A 109 -3.03 -4.44 9.78
C ILE A 109 -4.27 -5.30 9.71
N TYR A 110 -4.46 -5.97 8.60
CA TYR A 110 -5.58 -6.87 8.33
C TYR A 110 -5.04 -8.20 7.82
N GLY A 111 -5.80 -9.28 8.06
CA GLY A 111 -5.43 -10.63 7.64
C GLY A 111 -4.75 -11.43 8.74
N GLU A 112 -4.34 -12.63 8.38
CA GLU A 112 -3.73 -13.61 9.28
C GLU A 112 -2.31 -13.94 8.80
N PRO A 113 -1.38 -14.28 9.72
CA PRO A 113 0.02 -14.54 9.37
C PRO A 113 0.21 -15.59 8.27
N GLU A 114 -0.67 -16.59 8.22
CA GLU A 114 -0.62 -17.69 7.26
C GLU A 114 -1.05 -17.25 5.85
N GLY A 115 -2.05 -16.35 5.78
CA GLY A 115 -2.62 -15.83 4.53
C GLY A 115 -1.88 -14.61 3.98
N GLY A 116 -1.01 -14.02 4.78
CA GLY A 116 -0.35 -12.75 4.49
C GLY A 116 -1.09 -11.55 5.07
N LEU A 117 -0.36 -10.48 5.30
CA LEU A 117 -0.87 -9.26 5.89
C LEU A 117 -1.13 -8.20 4.83
N LEU A 118 -2.34 -7.63 4.87
CA LEU A 118 -2.66 -6.38 4.20
C LEU A 118 -2.39 -5.23 5.16
N VAL A 119 -1.51 -4.31 4.78
CA VAL A 119 -1.07 -3.21 5.63
C VAL A 119 -1.42 -1.87 4.99
N LEU A 120 -2.09 -1.03 5.74
CA LEU A 120 -2.41 0.35 5.36
C LEU A 120 -1.75 1.32 6.34
N PRO A 121 -1.35 2.53 5.91
CA PRO A 121 -0.94 3.56 6.86
C PRO A 121 -2.13 3.89 7.76
N GLY A 122 -1.89 3.99 9.07
CA GLY A 122 -2.90 4.39 10.03
C GLY A 122 -3.36 5.83 9.76
N ARG A 123 -4.60 6.15 10.16
CA ARG A 123 -5.11 7.51 10.11
C ARG A 123 -4.22 8.40 10.98
N THR A 124 -3.72 9.48 10.43
CA THR A 124 -3.12 10.54 11.22
C THR A 124 -4.21 11.08 12.16
N ARG A 125 -4.12 10.76 13.45
CA ARG A 125 -4.95 11.46 14.43
C ARG A 125 -4.49 12.91 14.42
N HIS A 126 -5.31 13.82 13.91
CA HIS A 126 -5.18 15.21 14.28
C HIS A 126 -5.38 15.26 15.79
N THR A 127 -4.31 15.38 16.54
CA THR A 127 -4.39 15.86 17.91
C THR A 127 -4.97 17.26 17.79
N ALA A 128 -6.25 17.39 18.12
CA ALA A 128 -6.84 18.69 18.37
C ALA A 128 -5.95 19.36 19.44
N VAL A 129 -5.26 20.41 19.05
CA VAL A 129 -4.57 21.29 20.00
C VAL A 129 -5.68 21.90 20.82
N SER A 130 -5.87 21.38 22.04
CA SER A 130 -6.70 22.06 23.04
C SER A 130 -6.01 23.37 23.37
N THR A 131 -6.49 24.46 22.80
CA THR A 131 -6.20 25.81 23.32
C THR A 131 -7.00 25.98 24.61
N GLU A 132 -6.31 25.84 25.75
CA GLU A 132 -6.73 26.47 27.00
C GLU A 132 -6.34 27.94 26.97
#